data_630546e53d14b0db64ece50f19ed5cf0
#
_entry.id   630546e53d14b0db64ece50f19ed5cf0
#
_cell.length_a   1.000
_cell.length_b   1.000
_cell.length_c   1.000
_cell.angle_alpha   90.00
_cell.angle_beta   90.00
_cell.angle_gamma   90.00
#
_symmetry.space_group_name_H-M   'P 1'
#
loop_
_entity.id
_entity.type
_entity.pdbx_description
1 polymer ?
#
loop_
_entity_poly.entity_id
_entity_poly.type
_entity_poly.pdbx_seq_one_letter_code
_entity_poly.pdbx_strand_id
1 'polypeptide(L)'
;MRPQELFLRRHKFIDYVSHCFHNHGWSLDACVGYALAKGIFQKDQVVSTKTLYNYVDLGLMDIKNGDLPEKVKRNTKTRRARVNKRILGRSIDERSPRIESRKDFGHWECDLVLGHKTKDDDVLLTMWERKTRQFFMIKIEDKTSASVMKAFDKLREYYGSKWNQIFKSITTDNGSEFADLSDLEQVSKTLVYYAHPYTSCDKGSVERHNGLIRRYIPKGDRMDKYSVEDIAKIEVWCNSLPRKILNYKTPEEYFDTELDRIYRRR
;
A
#
# COMPACT_ATOMS: atom_id res chain seq x y z
N MET A 1 -9.12 -38.96 1.97
CA MET A 1 -9.98 -38.21 2.91
C MET A 1 -10.85 -37.26 2.10
N ARG A 2 -12.17 -37.30 2.29
CA ARG A 2 -13.10 -36.41 1.56
C ARG A 2 -12.91 -34.95 2.06
N PRO A 3 -13.11 -33.94 1.22
CA PRO A 3 -12.94 -32.53 1.61
C PRO A 3 -13.73 -32.13 2.87
N GLN A 4 -14.95 -32.66 3.02
CA GLN A 4 -15.83 -32.44 4.17
C GLN A 4 -15.27 -33.00 5.48
N GLU A 5 -14.65 -34.18 5.46
CA GLU A 5 -14.03 -34.78 6.65
C GLU A 5 -12.83 -33.98 7.12
N LEU A 6 -12.02 -33.48 6.20
CA LEU A 6 -10.89 -32.61 6.53
C LEU A 6 -11.36 -31.25 7.08
N PHE A 7 -12.44 -30.70 6.51
CA PHE A 7 -13.08 -29.48 6.99
C PHE A 7 -13.50 -29.60 8.45
N LEU A 8 -14.23 -30.65 8.82
CA LEU A 8 -14.68 -30.89 10.18
C LEU A 8 -13.52 -31.04 11.18
N ARG A 9 -12.45 -31.71 10.77
CA ARG A 9 -11.24 -31.84 11.63
C ARG A 9 -10.49 -30.54 11.86
N ARG A 10 -10.67 -29.54 11.01
CA ARG A 10 -9.97 -28.26 11.04
C ARG A 10 -10.89 -27.08 11.37
N HIS A 11 -12.08 -27.33 11.95
CA HIS A 11 -13.08 -26.31 12.22
C HIS A 11 -12.52 -25.09 12.96
N LYS A 12 -11.71 -25.26 14.01
CA LYS A 12 -11.08 -24.15 14.75
C LYS A 12 -10.24 -23.24 13.87
N PHE A 13 -9.50 -23.81 12.93
CA PHE A 13 -8.73 -23.03 11.98
C PHE A 13 -9.64 -22.35 10.94
N ILE A 14 -10.69 -23.02 10.51
CA ILE A 14 -11.67 -22.44 9.57
C ILE A 14 -12.39 -21.26 10.22
N ASP A 15 -12.82 -21.37 11.48
CA ASP A 15 -13.45 -20.30 12.25
C ASP A 15 -12.50 -19.10 12.41
N TYR A 16 -11.22 -19.36 12.68
CA TYR A 16 -10.19 -18.32 12.71
C TYR A 16 -10.05 -17.62 11.34
N VAL A 17 -10.04 -18.38 10.25
CA VAL A 17 -9.97 -17.81 8.88
C VAL A 17 -11.19 -16.94 8.59
N SER A 18 -12.41 -17.42 8.90
CA SER A 18 -13.65 -16.66 8.74
C SER A 18 -13.63 -15.38 9.55
N HIS A 19 -13.20 -15.46 10.82
CA HIS A 19 -13.04 -14.28 11.67
C HIS A 19 -12.07 -13.25 11.09
N CYS A 20 -10.87 -13.68 10.70
CA CYS A 20 -9.86 -12.76 10.12
C CYS A 20 -10.31 -12.16 8.78
N PHE A 21 -11.02 -12.93 7.98
CA PHE A 21 -11.53 -12.46 6.69
C PHE A 21 -12.60 -11.37 6.87
N HIS A 22 -13.62 -11.63 7.70
CA HIS A 22 -14.75 -10.71 7.88
C HIS A 22 -14.41 -9.50 8.75
N ASN A 23 -13.67 -9.67 9.83
CA ASN A 23 -13.42 -8.59 10.80
C ASN A 23 -12.17 -7.77 10.48
N HIS A 24 -11.15 -8.38 9.84
CA HIS A 24 -9.89 -7.70 9.54
C HIS A 24 -9.65 -7.50 8.04
N GLY A 25 -10.51 -8.06 7.18
CA GLY A 25 -10.37 -7.96 5.73
C GLY A 25 -9.13 -8.67 5.17
N TRP A 26 -8.61 -9.69 5.88
CA TRP A 26 -7.43 -10.42 5.45
C TRP A 26 -7.74 -11.35 4.28
N SER A 27 -6.76 -11.54 3.41
CA SER A 27 -6.86 -12.59 2.37
C SER A 27 -6.71 -13.97 2.98
N LEU A 28 -7.24 -15.00 2.33
CA LEU A 28 -7.08 -16.39 2.77
C LEU A 28 -5.60 -16.79 2.91
N ASP A 29 -4.72 -16.28 2.04
CA ASP A 29 -3.27 -16.50 2.13
C ASP A 29 -2.67 -15.83 3.38
N ALA A 30 -3.10 -14.61 3.71
CA ALA A 30 -2.67 -13.91 4.91
C ALA A 30 -3.08 -14.66 6.19
N CYS A 31 -4.31 -15.19 6.23
CA CYS A 31 -4.79 -15.97 7.36
C CYS A 31 -3.92 -17.20 7.63
N VAL A 32 -3.63 -17.99 6.58
CA VAL A 32 -2.78 -19.19 6.69
C VAL A 32 -1.36 -18.81 7.13
N GLY A 33 -0.76 -17.86 6.42
CA GLY A 33 0.64 -17.52 6.64
C GLY A 33 0.89 -16.84 7.99
N TYR A 34 0.02 -15.93 8.40
CA TYR A 34 0.13 -15.27 9.71
C TYR A 34 -0.05 -16.26 10.86
N ALA A 35 -1.06 -17.15 10.77
CA ALA A 35 -1.31 -18.16 11.76
C ALA A 35 -0.08 -19.06 12.02
N LEU A 36 0.61 -19.46 10.95
CA LEU A 36 1.85 -20.24 11.03
C LEU A 36 3.03 -19.41 11.52
N ALA A 37 3.20 -18.19 10.98
CA ALA A 37 4.34 -17.33 11.31
C ALA A 37 4.33 -16.87 12.78
N LYS A 38 3.15 -16.68 13.36
CA LYS A 38 2.96 -16.32 14.79
C LYS A 38 2.76 -17.53 15.71
N GLY A 39 2.78 -18.76 15.18
CA GLY A 39 2.60 -19.97 15.97
C GLY A 39 1.21 -20.13 16.59
N ILE A 40 0.18 -19.45 16.06
CA ILE A 40 -1.20 -19.54 16.52
C ILE A 40 -1.75 -20.95 16.28
N PHE A 41 -1.38 -21.55 15.16
CA PHE A 41 -1.68 -22.93 14.81
C PHE A 41 -0.43 -23.67 14.36
N GLN A 42 -0.35 -24.97 14.65
CA GLN A 42 0.70 -25.84 14.15
C GLN A 42 0.41 -26.24 12.68
N LYS A 43 1.45 -26.67 11.96
CA LYS A 43 1.36 -27.01 10.52
C LYS A 43 0.33 -28.10 10.23
N ASP A 44 0.15 -29.04 11.14
CA ASP A 44 -0.83 -30.12 11.02
C ASP A 44 -2.26 -29.68 11.36
N GLN A 45 -2.46 -28.51 11.95
CA GLN A 45 -3.77 -27.94 12.30
C GLN A 45 -4.35 -27.04 11.20
N VAL A 46 -3.54 -26.61 10.24
CA VAL A 46 -3.95 -25.72 9.16
C VAL A 46 -4.23 -26.48 7.87
N VAL A 47 -4.97 -25.85 6.97
CA VAL A 47 -5.10 -26.29 5.57
C VAL A 47 -4.39 -25.28 4.65
N SER A 48 -4.02 -25.72 3.44
CA SER A 48 -3.37 -24.85 2.48
C SER A 48 -4.34 -23.75 1.99
N THR A 49 -3.79 -22.62 1.54
CA THR A 49 -4.57 -21.54 0.89
C THR A 49 -5.42 -22.07 -0.25
N LYS A 50 -4.87 -23.00 -1.06
CA LYS A 50 -5.62 -23.64 -2.16
C LYS A 50 -6.84 -24.43 -1.65
N THR A 51 -6.68 -25.15 -0.53
CA THR A 51 -7.77 -25.89 0.11
C THR A 51 -8.87 -24.94 0.59
N LEU A 52 -8.52 -23.78 1.16
CA LEU A 52 -9.50 -22.77 1.55
C LEU A 52 -10.31 -22.26 0.37
N TYR A 53 -9.66 -21.95 -0.78
CA TYR A 53 -10.37 -21.57 -1.99
C TYR A 53 -11.32 -22.66 -2.48
N ASN A 54 -10.91 -23.94 -2.40
CA ASN A 54 -11.78 -25.06 -2.73
C ASN A 54 -12.98 -25.13 -1.78
N TYR A 55 -12.81 -24.86 -0.49
CA TYR A 55 -13.92 -24.83 0.47
C TYR A 55 -14.90 -23.69 0.18
N VAL A 56 -14.42 -22.53 -0.22
CA VAL A 56 -15.27 -21.42 -0.71
C VAL A 56 -16.05 -21.85 -1.95
N ASP A 57 -15.39 -22.47 -2.93
CA ASP A 57 -16.03 -22.93 -4.17
C ASP A 57 -17.10 -24.03 -3.92
N LEU A 58 -16.89 -24.86 -2.91
CA LEU A 58 -17.83 -25.92 -2.50
C LEU A 58 -18.94 -25.42 -1.54
N GLY A 59 -18.92 -24.13 -1.17
CA GLY A 59 -19.88 -23.56 -0.23
C GLY A 59 -19.79 -24.10 1.20
N LEU A 60 -18.62 -24.63 1.61
CA LEU A 60 -18.38 -25.16 2.94
C LEU A 60 -18.04 -24.07 3.98
N MET A 61 -17.72 -22.85 3.53
CA MET A 61 -17.42 -21.70 4.36
C MET A 61 -18.52 -20.64 4.22
N ASP A 62 -18.62 -19.75 5.19
CA ASP A 62 -19.46 -18.57 5.16
C ASP A 62 -18.98 -17.52 4.16
N ILE A 63 -17.69 -17.58 3.75
CA ILE A 63 -17.08 -16.75 2.70
C ILE A 63 -17.56 -17.20 1.33
N LYS A 64 -18.07 -16.29 0.52
CA LYS A 64 -18.55 -16.56 -0.84
C LYS A 64 -17.58 -16.07 -1.90
N ASN A 65 -17.68 -16.60 -3.10
CA ASN A 65 -16.87 -16.17 -4.26
C ASN A 65 -17.03 -14.67 -4.57
N GLY A 66 -18.21 -14.07 -4.30
CA GLY A 66 -18.47 -12.65 -4.45
C GLY A 66 -17.70 -11.76 -3.45
N ASP A 67 -17.32 -12.32 -2.31
CA ASP A 67 -16.58 -11.60 -1.27
C ASP A 67 -15.08 -11.52 -1.58
N LEU A 68 -14.60 -12.30 -2.57
CA LEU A 68 -13.20 -12.35 -2.98
C LEU A 68 -12.88 -11.24 -3.99
N PRO A 69 -12.13 -10.18 -3.64
CA PRO A 69 -11.98 -8.96 -4.45
C PRO A 69 -11.40 -9.20 -5.86
N GLU A 70 -10.55 -10.21 -6.02
CA GLU A 70 -9.89 -10.48 -7.29
C GLU A 70 -10.72 -11.37 -8.24
N LYS A 71 -11.67 -12.17 -7.73
CA LYS A 71 -12.54 -13.03 -8.57
C LYS A 71 -13.59 -12.21 -9.36
N VAL A 72 -13.92 -11.00 -8.90
CA VAL A 72 -14.95 -10.13 -9.50
C VAL A 72 -14.38 -9.15 -10.53
N LYS A 73 -13.06 -9.01 -10.61
CA LYS A 73 -12.42 -8.07 -11.55
C LYS A 73 -12.52 -8.56 -13.00
N ARG A 74 -13.25 -7.80 -13.83
CA ARG A 74 -13.21 -7.95 -15.29
C ARG A 74 -12.03 -7.20 -15.88
N ASN A 75 -11.21 -7.89 -16.67
CA ASN A 75 -10.11 -7.27 -17.44
C ASN A 75 -10.71 -6.53 -18.65
N THR A 76 -10.81 -5.22 -18.60
CA THR A 76 -11.30 -4.39 -19.71
C THR A 76 -10.28 -3.34 -20.07
N LYS A 77 -9.73 -3.44 -21.29
CA LYS A 77 -9.12 -2.42 -22.14
C LYS A 77 -7.62 -2.47 -22.36
N THR A 78 -7.28 -2.61 -23.64
CA THR A 78 -6.01 -2.20 -24.27
C THR A 78 -5.82 -0.68 -24.16
N ARG A 79 -4.72 -0.24 -23.55
CA ARG A 79 -4.36 1.17 -23.48
C ARG A 79 -3.56 1.59 -24.71
N ARG A 80 -3.94 2.70 -25.34
CA ARG A 80 -3.08 3.40 -26.32
C ARG A 80 -1.97 4.12 -25.55
N ALA A 81 -0.72 3.84 -25.89
CA ALA A 81 0.43 4.55 -25.36
C ALA A 81 0.42 6.01 -25.85
N ARG A 82 0.50 6.95 -24.92
CA ARG A 82 0.78 8.36 -25.22
C ARG A 82 2.25 8.60 -24.90
N VAL A 83 2.97 9.26 -25.78
CA VAL A 83 4.39 9.58 -25.59
C VAL A 83 4.51 11.03 -25.14
N ASN A 84 4.95 11.26 -23.91
CA ASN A 84 5.38 12.57 -23.44
C ASN A 84 6.87 12.47 -23.08
N LYS A 85 7.69 13.43 -23.53
CA LYS A 85 9.15 13.36 -23.44
C LYS A 85 9.77 14.23 -22.33
N ARG A 86 8.97 15.04 -21.63
CA ARG A 86 9.53 15.97 -20.62
C ARG A 86 9.59 15.28 -19.25
N ILE A 87 10.77 15.30 -18.62
CA ILE A 87 11.01 14.88 -17.24
C ILE A 87 11.21 16.15 -16.39
N LEU A 88 10.52 16.22 -15.24
CA LEU A 88 10.51 17.42 -14.38
C LEU A 88 11.81 17.60 -13.59
N GLY A 89 12.59 16.53 -13.38
CA GLY A 89 13.83 16.56 -12.62
C GLY A 89 14.68 15.32 -12.90
N ARG A 90 15.28 14.73 -11.88
CA ARG A 90 16.11 13.52 -11.98
C ARG A 90 15.31 12.32 -12.47
N SER A 91 15.79 11.65 -13.52
CA SER A 91 15.14 10.44 -14.06
C SER A 91 15.20 9.26 -13.08
N ILE A 92 14.18 8.40 -13.12
CA ILE A 92 14.19 7.12 -12.41
C ILE A 92 15.37 6.23 -12.82
N ASP A 93 15.91 6.40 -14.04
CA ASP A 93 17.08 5.66 -14.54
C ASP A 93 18.37 5.98 -13.76
N GLU A 94 18.44 7.17 -13.15
CA GLU A 94 19.55 7.59 -12.30
C GLU A 94 19.47 6.98 -10.88
N ARG A 95 18.40 6.25 -10.59
CA ARG A 95 18.18 5.62 -9.29
C ARG A 95 19.14 4.46 -9.08
N SER A 96 19.87 4.48 -7.95
CA SER A 96 20.82 3.43 -7.62
C SER A 96 20.15 2.03 -7.61
N PRO A 97 20.82 0.98 -8.14
CA PRO A 97 20.36 -0.41 -8.05
C PRO A 97 20.08 -0.87 -6.61
N ARG A 98 20.73 -0.24 -5.64
CA ARG A 98 20.50 -0.49 -4.22
C ARG A 98 19.07 -0.10 -3.79
N ILE A 99 18.55 1.00 -4.33
CA ILE A 99 17.16 1.43 -4.11
C ILE A 99 16.18 0.43 -4.75
N GLU A 100 16.54 -0.08 -5.94
CA GLU A 100 15.74 -1.09 -6.65
C GLU A 100 15.61 -2.40 -5.85
N SER A 101 16.64 -2.79 -5.12
CA SER A 101 16.64 -4.02 -4.33
C SER A 101 15.59 -4.04 -3.21
N ARG A 102 15.05 -2.85 -2.82
CA ARG A 102 14.06 -2.67 -1.73
C ARG A 102 14.54 -3.19 -0.37
N LYS A 103 15.85 -3.30 -0.17
CA LYS A 103 16.46 -3.77 1.09
C LYS A 103 16.74 -2.64 2.06
N ASP A 104 16.93 -1.43 1.55
CA ASP A 104 17.21 -0.25 2.35
C ASP A 104 15.93 0.49 2.71
N PHE A 105 15.83 0.94 3.96
CA PHE A 105 14.74 1.75 4.46
C PHE A 105 14.89 3.21 4.09
N GLY A 106 13.76 3.89 3.91
CA GLY A 106 13.69 5.32 3.67
C GLY A 106 13.54 5.71 2.19
N HIS A 107 13.16 4.78 1.34
CA HIS A 107 12.88 5.02 -0.08
C HIS A 107 11.38 4.92 -0.35
N TRP A 108 10.78 6.05 -0.76
CA TRP A 108 9.33 6.21 -0.88
C TRP A 108 8.91 6.31 -2.34
N GLU A 109 7.74 5.83 -2.63
CA GLU A 109 7.00 6.10 -3.87
C GLU A 109 5.79 6.96 -3.51
N CYS A 110 5.48 7.96 -4.35
CA CYS A 110 4.42 8.93 -4.10
C CYS A 110 3.47 9.00 -5.29
N ASP A 111 2.17 9.17 -5.02
CA ASP A 111 1.12 9.27 -6.03
C ASP A 111 -0.08 10.06 -5.48
N LEU A 112 -0.95 10.53 -6.38
CA LEU A 112 -2.21 11.14 -6.00
C LEU A 112 -3.40 10.24 -6.33
N VAL A 113 -4.29 10.08 -5.37
CA VAL A 113 -5.58 9.41 -5.56
C VAL A 113 -6.68 10.46 -5.64
N LEU A 114 -7.23 10.62 -6.84
CA LEU A 114 -8.35 11.52 -7.09
C LEU A 114 -9.67 10.83 -6.81
N GLY A 115 -10.59 11.54 -6.18
CA GLY A 115 -11.98 11.17 -6.05
C GLY A 115 -12.76 11.49 -7.33
N HIS A 116 -13.62 12.48 -7.27
CA HIS A 116 -14.25 13.09 -8.43
C HIS A 116 -13.23 13.98 -9.16
N LYS A 117 -13.32 14.08 -10.49
CA LYS A 117 -12.34 14.84 -11.30
C LYS A 117 -12.70 16.33 -11.42
N THR A 118 -13.26 16.92 -10.39
CA THR A 118 -13.54 18.37 -10.32
C THR A 118 -12.39 19.08 -9.62
N LYS A 119 -12.23 20.37 -9.89
CA LYS A 119 -11.15 21.18 -9.29
C LYS A 119 -11.43 21.54 -7.82
N ASP A 120 -12.66 21.37 -7.39
CA ASP A 120 -13.19 21.72 -6.06
C ASP A 120 -13.26 20.52 -5.11
N ASP A 121 -12.60 19.41 -5.43
CA ASP A 121 -12.58 18.21 -4.61
C ASP A 121 -11.21 18.04 -3.95
N ASP A 122 -11.19 17.63 -2.70
CA ASP A 122 -9.97 17.24 -2.02
C ASP A 122 -9.26 16.07 -2.74
N VAL A 123 -7.98 15.94 -2.48
CA VAL A 123 -7.13 14.92 -3.10
C VAL A 123 -6.39 14.17 -2.02
N LEU A 124 -6.10 12.90 -2.26
CA LEU A 124 -5.34 12.08 -1.34
C LEU A 124 -3.91 11.91 -1.86
N LEU A 125 -2.96 12.52 -1.17
CA LEU A 125 -1.54 12.25 -1.37
C LEU A 125 -1.22 10.92 -0.69
N THR A 126 -0.73 9.96 -1.46
CA THR A 126 -0.36 8.64 -0.97
C THR A 126 1.14 8.44 -1.08
N MET A 127 1.74 7.90 -0.05
CA MET A 127 3.16 7.61 0.00
C MET A 127 3.38 6.19 0.48
N TRP A 128 4.32 5.50 -0.13
CA TRP A 128 4.60 4.11 0.16
C TRP A 128 6.09 3.84 0.32
N GLU A 129 6.46 3.33 1.50
CA GLU A 129 7.84 2.96 1.79
C GLU A 129 8.18 1.60 1.16
N ARG A 130 9.28 1.53 0.41
CA ARG A 130 9.59 0.41 -0.48
C ARG A 130 10.01 -0.87 0.24
N LYS A 131 10.64 -0.79 1.41
CA LYS A 131 11.13 -1.93 2.20
C LYS A 131 10.03 -2.49 3.10
N THR A 132 9.45 -1.66 3.93
CA THR A 132 8.50 -2.04 4.98
C THR A 132 7.07 -2.15 4.45
N ARG A 133 6.80 -1.56 3.29
CA ARG A 133 5.46 -1.47 2.72
C ARG A 133 4.52 -0.56 3.51
N GLN A 134 5.08 0.26 4.40
CA GLN A 134 4.32 1.28 5.13
C GLN A 134 3.67 2.25 4.15
N PHE A 135 2.43 2.59 4.42
CA PHE A 135 1.60 3.42 3.59
C PHE A 135 1.14 4.63 4.38
N PHE A 136 1.33 5.83 3.82
CA PHE A 136 0.81 7.07 4.37
C PHE A 136 -0.25 7.66 3.44
N MET A 137 -1.30 8.19 4.02
CA MET A 137 -2.41 8.81 3.32
C MET A 137 -2.66 10.21 3.89
N ILE A 138 -2.41 11.25 3.10
CA ILE A 138 -2.54 12.63 3.53
C ILE A 138 -3.60 13.32 2.67
N LYS A 139 -4.67 13.78 3.30
CA LYS A 139 -5.69 14.58 2.63
C LYS A 139 -5.15 15.98 2.37
N ILE A 140 -5.17 16.43 1.12
CA ILE A 140 -4.74 17.76 0.67
C ILE A 140 -5.89 18.47 -0.06
N GLU A 141 -5.88 19.79 -0.03
CA GLU A 141 -7.00 20.64 -0.47
C GLU A 141 -7.27 20.53 -1.98
N ASP A 142 -6.22 20.33 -2.78
CA ASP A 142 -6.33 20.26 -4.24
C ASP A 142 -5.14 19.53 -4.89
N LYS A 143 -5.20 19.37 -6.21
CA LYS A 143 -4.16 18.76 -7.03
C LYS A 143 -3.13 19.81 -7.51
N THR A 144 -2.57 20.60 -6.62
CA THR A 144 -1.51 21.58 -6.96
C THR A 144 -0.16 21.17 -6.35
N SER A 145 0.94 21.66 -6.93
CA SER A 145 2.26 21.45 -6.35
C SER A 145 2.39 22.13 -4.98
N ALA A 146 1.76 23.28 -4.78
CA ALA A 146 1.74 23.97 -3.50
C ALA A 146 1.09 23.12 -2.38
N SER A 147 -0.05 22.48 -2.65
CA SER A 147 -0.72 21.60 -1.68
C SER A 147 0.12 20.34 -1.37
N VAL A 148 0.81 19.78 -2.37
CA VAL A 148 1.73 18.68 -2.19
C VAL A 148 2.92 19.11 -1.32
N MET A 149 3.57 20.24 -1.63
CA MET A 149 4.70 20.75 -0.86
C MET A 149 4.31 21.07 0.59
N LYS A 150 3.14 21.68 0.83
CA LYS A 150 2.60 21.93 2.18
C LYS A 150 2.46 20.63 3.00
N ALA A 151 2.09 19.51 2.36
CA ALA A 151 2.03 18.22 3.03
C ALA A 151 3.43 17.68 3.38
N PHE A 152 4.41 17.83 2.50
CA PHE A 152 5.80 17.46 2.77
C PHE A 152 6.44 18.33 3.85
N ASP A 153 6.15 19.61 3.90
CA ASP A 153 6.66 20.50 4.94
C ASP A 153 6.14 20.10 6.32
N LYS A 154 4.85 19.76 6.45
CA LYS A 154 4.30 19.21 7.70
C LYS A 154 4.97 17.91 8.12
N LEU A 155 5.25 17.00 7.18
CA LEU A 155 5.98 15.77 7.47
C LEU A 155 7.42 16.06 7.92
N ARG A 156 8.09 17.02 7.28
CA ARG A 156 9.45 17.43 7.66
C ARG A 156 9.48 18.02 9.06
N GLU A 157 8.51 18.87 9.39
CA GLU A 157 8.34 19.41 10.74
C GLU A 157 8.12 18.29 11.77
N TYR A 158 7.24 17.35 11.47
CA TYR A 158 6.92 16.23 12.35
C TYR A 158 8.13 15.33 12.65
N TYR A 159 8.91 14.95 11.63
CA TYR A 159 10.08 14.08 11.79
C TYR A 159 11.36 14.83 12.17
N GLY A 160 11.41 16.14 12.00
CA GLY A 160 12.49 17.02 12.40
C GLY A 160 13.88 16.52 11.98
N SER A 161 14.80 16.39 12.93
CA SER A 161 16.17 15.94 12.68
C SER A 161 16.30 14.51 12.11
N LYS A 162 15.25 13.69 12.20
CA LYS A 162 15.22 12.33 11.68
C LYS A 162 14.75 12.24 10.22
N TRP A 163 14.26 13.33 9.64
CA TRP A 163 13.78 13.41 8.28
C TRP A 163 14.69 12.70 7.27
N ASN A 164 15.96 13.09 7.21
CA ASN A 164 16.92 12.55 6.24
C ASN A 164 17.23 11.04 6.41
N GLN A 165 16.88 10.45 7.55
CA GLN A 165 17.04 9.02 7.79
C GLN A 165 15.80 8.24 7.36
N ILE A 166 14.62 8.89 7.42
CA ILE A 166 13.31 8.31 7.12
C ILE A 166 12.94 8.56 5.66
N PHE A 167 13.29 9.72 5.09
CA PHE A 167 13.01 10.11 3.71
C PHE A 167 14.30 10.33 2.93
N LYS A 168 14.96 9.24 2.52
CA LYS A 168 16.21 9.28 1.75
C LYS A 168 15.98 9.55 0.29
N SER A 169 14.90 9.01 -0.27
CA SER A 169 14.46 9.34 -1.63
C SER A 169 12.96 9.21 -1.78
N ILE A 170 12.43 9.97 -2.71
CA ILE A 170 11.02 9.94 -3.12
C ILE A 170 10.99 9.75 -4.62
N THR A 171 10.18 8.79 -5.09
CA THR A 171 9.93 8.57 -6.52
C THR A 171 8.48 8.89 -6.82
N THR A 172 8.25 9.73 -7.81
CA THR A 172 6.90 10.13 -8.22
C THR A 172 6.71 10.01 -9.74
N ASP A 173 5.50 10.25 -10.24
CA ASP A 173 5.30 10.42 -11.68
C ASP A 173 5.68 11.83 -12.13
N ASN A 174 5.55 12.04 -13.43
CA ASN A 174 5.83 13.30 -14.09
C ASN A 174 4.58 14.22 -14.13
N GLY A 175 3.72 14.16 -13.10
CA GLY A 175 2.57 15.03 -12.98
C GLY A 175 2.97 16.47 -12.60
N SER A 176 2.23 17.46 -13.11
CA SER A 176 2.46 18.88 -12.78
C SER A 176 2.34 19.16 -11.26
N GLU A 177 1.59 18.35 -10.55
CA GLU A 177 1.42 18.40 -9.11
C GLU A 177 2.70 18.08 -8.32
N PHE A 178 3.68 17.47 -8.96
CA PHE A 178 4.97 17.15 -8.37
C PHE A 178 6.11 18.02 -8.92
N ALA A 179 5.78 19.09 -9.66
CA ALA A 179 6.79 19.92 -10.33
C ALA A 179 7.81 20.53 -9.36
N ASP A 180 7.35 20.96 -8.18
CA ASP A 180 8.20 21.63 -7.19
C ASP A 180 8.81 20.62 -6.18
N LEU A 181 8.54 19.32 -6.33
CA LEU A 181 9.00 18.32 -5.37
C LEU A 181 10.54 18.21 -5.33
N SER A 182 11.22 18.52 -6.43
CA SER A 182 12.68 18.60 -6.50
C SER A 182 13.28 19.65 -5.55
N ASP A 183 12.50 20.66 -5.11
CA ASP A 183 12.98 21.68 -4.16
C ASP A 183 13.29 21.07 -2.79
N LEU A 184 12.76 19.89 -2.47
CA LEU A 184 13.16 19.14 -1.28
C LEU A 184 14.66 18.82 -1.26
N GLU A 185 15.32 18.67 -2.43
CA GLU A 185 16.77 18.42 -2.52
C GLU A 185 17.58 19.64 -2.04
N GLN A 186 17.02 20.84 -2.10
CA GLN A 186 17.70 22.08 -1.68
C GLN A 186 17.65 22.26 -0.14
N VAL A 187 16.58 21.77 0.49
CA VAL A 187 16.31 21.99 1.92
C VAL A 187 16.54 20.72 2.78
N SER A 188 16.88 19.62 2.14
CA SER A 188 17.14 18.32 2.79
C SER A 188 18.11 17.48 1.95
N LYS A 189 18.48 16.30 2.47
CA LYS A 189 19.28 15.30 1.71
C LYS A 189 18.40 14.28 0.97
N THR A 190 17.12 14.54 0.84
CA THR A 190 16.16 13.67 0.17
C THR A 190 16.32 13.79 -1.34
N LEU A 191 16.61 12.69 -2.04
CA LEU A 191 16.67 12.67 -3.50
C LEU A 191 15.28 12.46 -4.10
N VAL A 192 14.97 13.21 -5.16
CA VAL A 192 13.67 13.11 -5.84
C VAL A 192 13.86 12.55 -7.26
N TYR A 193 13.15 11.46 -7.55
CA TYR A 193 13.18 10.80 -8.85
C TYR A 193 11.82 10.87 -9.53
N TYR A 194 11.82 11.07 -10.84
CA TYR A 194 10.62 11.08 -11.67
C TYR A 194 10.58 9.84 -12.56
N ALA A 195 9.48 9.08 -12.46
CA ALA A 195 9.23 7.93 -13.32
C ALA A 195 9.02 8.35 -14.78
N HIS A 196 9.23 7.41 -15.71
CA HIS A 196 8.97 7.69 -17.11
C HIS A 196 7.49 8.03 -17.34
N PRO A 197 7.20 9.01 -18.18
CA PRO A 197 5.84 9.33 -18.53
C PRO A 197 5.12 8.12 -19.12
N TYR A 198 3.91 7.84 -18.59
CA TYR A 198 3.03 6.74 -19.03
C TYR A 198 3.55 5.30 -18.82
N THR A 199 4.62 5.09 -18.09
CA THR A 199 5.17 3.77 -17.79
C THR A 199 4.62 3.25 -16.46
N SER A 200 3.49 2.54 -16.51
CA SER A 200 2.86 1.96 -15.30
C SER A 200 3.72 0.88 -14.63
N CYS A 201 4.64 0.25 -15.38
CA CYS A 201 5.57 -0.76 -14.84
C CYS A 201 6.49 -0.18 -13.76
N ASP A 202 6.88 1.09 -13.86
CA ASP A 202 7.75 1.76 -12.89
C ASP A 202 7.08 1.93 -11.52
N LYS A 203 5.74 1.86 -11.48
CA LYS A 203 4.89 2.08 -10.30
C LYS A 203 3.97 0.90 -9.95
N GLY A 204 4.22 -0.30 -10.45
CA GLY A 204 3.33 -1.46 -10.24
C GLY A 204 2.96 -1.76 -8.79
N SER A 205 3.74 -1.25 -7.84
CA SER A 205 3.47 -1.36 -6.41
C SER A 205 2.43 -0.36 -5.93
N VAL A 206 2.50 0.89 -6.39
CA VAL A 206 1.56 1.97 -6.00
C VAL A 206 0.17 1.69 -6.54
N GLU A 207 0.04 1.22 -7.80
CA GLU A 207 -1.27 0.86 -8.38
C GLU A 207 -2.01 -0.20 -7.56
N ARG A 208 -1.27 -1.17 -7.03
CA ARG A 208 -1.83 -2.24 -6.20
C ARG A 208 -2.30 -1.71 -4.84
N HIS A 209 -1.58 -0.75 -4.23
CA HIS A 209 -1.96 -0.12 -2.97
C HIS A 209 -3.14 0.82 -3.15
N ASN A 210 -3.16 1.61 -4.23
CA ASN A 210 -4.33 2.41 -4.58
C ASN A 210 -5.59 1.54 -4.77
N GLY A 211 -5.42 0.28 -5.21
CA GLY A 211 -6.49 -0.71 -5.25
C GLY A 211 -7.09 -1.06 -3.88
N LEU A 212 -6.31 -0.96 -2.77
CA LEU A 212 -6.83 -1.17 -1.41
C LEU A 212 -7.71 0.01 -0.98
N ILE A 213 -7.27 1.25 -1.24
CA ILE A 213 -8.06 2.45 -0.95
C ILE A 213 -9.43 2.37 -1.64
N ARG A 214 -9.46 1.86 -2.88
CA ARG A 214 -10.69 1.75 -3.69
C ARG A 214 -11.73 0.76 -3.14
N ARG A 215 -11.43 0.01 -2.09
CA ARG A 215 -12.42 -0.77 -1.35
C ARG A 215 -13.29 0.10 -0.45
N TYR A 216 -12.77 1.24 0.02
CA TYR A 216 -13.44 2.17 0.92
C TYR A 216 -13.87 3.46 0.23
N ILE A 217 -13.04 3.93 -0.71
CA ILE A 217 -13.28 5.14 -1.50
C ILE A 217 -13.43 4.74 -2.96
N PRO A 218 -14.64 4.48 -3.45
CA PRO A 218 -14.92 4.10 -4.83
C PRO A 218 -14.40 5.16 -5.82
N LYS A 219 -14.05 4.71 -7.02
CA LYS A 219 -13.63 5.64 -8.07
C LYS A 219 -14.81 6.51 -8.52
N GLY A 220 -14.63 7.82 -8.47
CA GLY A 220 -15.65 8.80 -8.83
C GLY A 220 -16.39 9.41 -7.65
N ASP A 221 -16.23 8.85 -6.45
CA ASP A 221 -16.72 9.50 -5.23
C ASP A 221 -15.90 10.75 -4.92
N ARG A 222 -16.55 11.78 -4.36
CA ARG A 222 -15.87 12.98 -3.89
C ARG A 222 -15.03 12.66 -2.66
N MET A 223 -13.80 13.16 -2.66
CA MET A 223 -12.83 12.95 -1.56
C MET A 223 -13.19 13.80 -0.33
N ASP A 224 -13.82 14.95 -0.52
CA ASP A 224 -14.26 15.84 0.56
C ASP A 224 -15.28 15.21 1.52
N LYS A 225 -16.01 14.18 1.09
CA LYS A 225 -16.95 13.41 1.92
C LYS A 225 -16.26 12.62 3.04
N TYR A 226 -15.00 12.32 2.89
CA TYR A 226 -14.25 11.52 3.85
C TYR A 226 -13.48 12.44 4.80
N SER A 227 -13.73 12.32 6.08
CA SER A 227 -13.01 13.08 7.10
C SER A 227 -11.55 12.63 7.18
N VAL A 228 -10.72 13.41 7.87
CA VAL A 228 -9.32 13.02 8.16
C VAL A 228 -9.29 11.72 8.97
N GLU A 229 -10.23 11.54 9.88
CA GLU A 229 -10.38 10.34 10.71
C GLU A 229 -10.76 9.11 9.87
N ASP A 230 -11.61 9.27 8.85
CA ASP A 230 -11.94 8.17 7.94
C ASP A 230 -10.72 7.75 7.11
N ILE A 231 -9.95 8.72 6.61
CA ILE A 231 -8.69 8.45 5.91
C ILE A 231 -7.69 7.75 6.83
N ALA A 232 -7.55 8.20 8.08
CA ALA A 232 -6.67 7.57 9.07
C ALA A 232 -7.07 6.10 9.36
N LYS A 233 -8.37 5.81 9.49
CA LYS A 233 -8.86 4.43 9.67
C LYS A 233 -8.49 3.53 8.49
N ILE A 234 -8.61 4.05 7.26
CA ILE A 234 -8.22 3.30 6.05
C ILE A 234 -6.71 3.08 6.02
N GLU A 235 -5.90 4.08 6.40
CA GLU A 235 -4.45 3.97 6.49
C GLU A 235 -4.04 2.89 7.50
N VAL A 236 -4.57 2.94 8.72
CA VAL A 236 -4.33 1.94 9.77
C VAL A 236 -4.70 0.54 9.27
N TRP A 237 -5.87 0.39 8.64
CA TRP A 237 -6.26 -0.89 8.06
C TRP A 237 -5.28 -1.37 6.98
N CYS A 238 -4.84 -0.51 6.06
CA CYS A 238 -3.86 -0.87 5.03
C CYS A 238 -2.54 -1.38 5.64
N ASN A 239 -2.11 -0.75 6.75
CA ASN A 239 -0.86 -1.06 7.43
C ASN A 239 -0.95 -2.25 8.38
N SER A 240 -2.17 -2.64 8.80
CA SER A 240 -2.41 -3.83 9.62
C SER A 240 -2.53 -5.14 8.83
N LEU A 241 -2.52 -5.10 7.49
CA LEU A 241 -2.65 -6.29 6.65
C LEU A 241 -1.33 -7.10 6.60
N PRO A 242 -1.29 -8.37 7.05
CA PRO A 242 -0.10 -9.19 6.95
C PRO A 242 0.32 -9.41 5.48
N ARG A 243 1.61 -9.23 5.18
CA ARG A 243 2.15 -9.32 3.82
C ARG A 243 3.08 -10.54 3.67
N LYS A 244 2.80 -11.40 2.72
CA LYS A 244 3.66 -12.56 2.41
C LYS A 244 5.10 -12.16 2.14
N ILE A 245 5.32 -11.04 1.40
CA ILE A 245 6.64 -10.50 1.09
C ILE A 245 7.42 -10.03 2.34
N LEU A 246 6.72 -9.79 3.46
CA LEU A 246 7.28 -9.43 4.76
C LEU A 246 7.29 -10.63 5.74
N ASN A 247 7.22 -11.85 5.22
CA ASN A 247 7.07 -13.06 6.03
C ASN A 247 5.85 -12.97 6.98
N TYR A 248 4.76 -12.44 6.45
CA TYR A 248 3.48 -12.23 7.15
C TYR A 248 3.53 -11.26 8.34
N LYS A 249 4.60 -10.46 8.48
CA LYS A 249 4.53 -9.26 9.30
C LYS A 249 3.63 -8.22 8.65
N THR A 250 3.08 -7.32 9.46
CA THR A 250 2.37 -6.15 8.95
C THR A 250 3.36 -5.05 8.53
N PRO A 251 2.99 -4.15 7.62
CA PRO A 251 3.78 -2.96 7.31
C PRO A 251 4.13 -2.15 8.56
N GLU A 252 3.15 -1.91 9.45
CA GLU A 252 3.32 -1.17 10.70
C GLU A 252 4.38 -1.81 11.60
N GLU A 253 4.26 -3.13 11.92
CA GLU A 253 5.26 -3.84 12.74
C GLU A 253 6.68 -3.71 12.18
N TYR A 254 6.82 -3.69 10.86
CA TYR A 254 8.13 -3.61 10.24
C TYR A 254 8.65 -2.16 10.19
N PHE A 255 7.78 -1.20 9.93
CA PHE A 255 8.11 0.22 9.94
C PHE A 255 8.56 0.67 11.32
N ASP A 256 7.84 0.32 12.38
CA ASP A 256 8.20 0.61 13.77
C ASP A 256 9.56 0.02 14.13
N THR A 257 9.86 -1.20 13.65
CA THR A 257 11.19 -1.81 13.83
C THR A 257 12.29 -0.94 13.21
N GLU A 258 12.07 -0.35 12.03
CA GLU A 258 13.06 0.54 11.38
C GLU A 258 13.14 1.90 12.06
N LEU A 259 12.01 2.46 12.51
CA LEU A 259 11.99 3.70 13.30
C LEU A 259 12.75 3.54 14.61
N ASP A 260 12.51 2.46 15.34
CA ASP A 260 13.24 2.14 16.57
C ASP A 260 14.75 2.15 16.36
N ARG A 261 15.23 1.60 15.24
CA ARG A 261 16.66 1.62 14.91
C ARG A 261 17.20 3.04 14.68
N ILE A 262 16.38 3.92 14.12
CA ILE A 262 16.75 5.32 13.86
C ILE A 262 16.75 6.14 15.15
N TYR A 263 15.75 5.95 15.99
CA TYR A 263 15.62 6.74 17.23
C TYR A 263 16.54 6.24 18.37
N ARG A 264 16.90 4.95 18.39
CA ARG A 264 17.84 4.39 19.38
C ARG A 264 19.32 4.60 19.03
N ARG A 265 19.64 4.95 17.77
CA ARG A 265 21.01 5.35 17.41
C ARG A 265 21.24 6.77 17.91
N ARG A 266 21.91 6.87 19.09
CA ARG A 266 22.43 8.12 19.65
C ARG A 266 23.71 8.53 18.92
#